data_975ef918aea7f8a90125777eb84160df
#
_entry.id   975ef918aea7f8a90125777eb84160df
#
_cell.length_a   1.000
_cell.length_b   1.000
_cell.length_c   1.000
_cell.angle_alpha   90.00
_cell.angle_beta   90.00
_cell.angle_gamma   90.00
#
_symmetry.space_group_name_H-M   'P 1'
#
loop_
_entity.id
_entity.type
_entity.pdbx_description
1 polymer ?
#
loop_
_entity_poly.entity_id
_entity_poly.type
_entity_poly.pdbx_seq_one_letter_code
_entity_poly.pdbx_strand_id
1 'polypeptide(L)'
;MVMSVVRLSIGVIPVSVLALAFFGFNLYGLGLALVAFFLNLMLTSWAVGIFVSGLVLRNGLGAENLAWSIMFLFMPLTCVYYPVTTLPAWLQPVAWALPPTYVFEGMRALLIDHTFRRDLMLDALGLNALFFAAGTFGFLKLLQSARRNGSLMQTGE
;
A
#
# COMPACT_ATOMS: atom_id res chain seq x y z
N MET A 1 -1.31 2.23 -15.51
CA MET A 1 -1.04 0.93 -14.87
C MET A 1 0.24 0.26 -15.39
N VAL A 2 0.37 -0.04 -16.67
CA VAL A 2 1.59 -0.67 -17.23
C VAL A 2 2.86 0.14 -16.92
N MET A 3 2.81 1.47 -17.08
CA MET A 3 3.95 2.35 -16.79
C MET A 3 4.40 2.33 -15.32
N SER A 4 3.48 2.11 -14.39
CA SER A 4 3.81 2.00 -12.96
C SER A 4 4.54 0.68 -12.67
N VAL A 5 4.13 -0.40 -13.31
CA VAL A 5 4.82 -1.70 -13.20
C VAL A 5 6.22 -1.61 -13.76
N VAL A 6 6.39 -0.98 -14.92
CA VAL A 6 7.72 -0.77 -15.54
C VAL A 6 8.64 0.06 -14.63
N ARG A 7 8.14 1.16 -14.07
CA ARG A 7 8.93 2.00 -13.13
C ARG A 7 9.34 1.24 -11.88
N LEU A 8 8.42 0.46 -11.30
CA LEU A 8 8.72 -0.38 -10.15
C LEU A 8 9.77 -1.45 -10.46
N SER A 9 9.66 -2.10 -11.62
CA SER A 9 10.64 -3.10 -12.04
C SER A 9 12.03 -2.50 -12.21
N ILE A 10 12.13 -1.31 -12.82
CA ILE A 10 13.39 -0.58 -12.97
C ILE A 10 14.01 -0.22 -11.61
N GLY A 11 13.19 0.08 -10.60
CA GLY A 11 13.66 0.37 -9.24
C GLY A 11 14.06 -0.88 -8.46
N VAL A 12 13.28 -1.95 -8.57
CA VAL A 12 13.50 -3.20 -7.79
C VAL A 12 14.74 -3.97 -8.28
N ILE A 13 15.02 -4.00 -9.58
CA ILE A 13 16.16 -4.76 -10.13
C ILE A 13 17.51 -4.29 -9.56
N PRO A 14 17.90 -2.99 -9.63
CA PRO A 14 19.17 -2.56 -9.07
C PRO A 14 19.25 -2.73 -7.55
N VAL A 15 18.15 -2.50 -6.82
CA VAL A 15 18.11 -2.70 -5.38
C VAL A 15 18.31 -4.18 -5.02
N SER A 16 17.68 -5.10 -5.75
CA SER A 16 17.85 -6.54 -5.51
C SER A 16 19.27 -7.02 -5.81
N VAL A 17 19.91 -6.47 -6.86
CA VAL A 17 21.32 -6.78 -7.19
C VAL A 17 22.26 -6.25 -6.10
N LEU A 18 22.04 -5.03 -5.60
CA LEU A 18 22.82 -4.46 -4.50
C LEU A 18 22.61 -5.25 -3.19
N ALA A 19 21.38 -5.65 -2.88
CA ALA A 19 21.06 -6.46 -1.71
C ALA A 19 21.79 -7.83 -1.77
N LEU A 20 21.83 -8.45 -2.94
CA LEU A 20 22.58 -9.69 -3.14
C LEU A 20 24.09 -9.48 -3.00
N ALA A 21 24.63 -8.42 -3.61
CA ALA A 21 26.07 -8.16 -3.65
C ALA A 21 26.65 -7.75 -2.29
N PHE A 22 25.95 -6.90 -1.53
CA PHE A 22 26.43 -6.34 -0.25
C PHE A 22 26.01 -7.14 0.98
N PHE A 23 24.83 -7.76 0.94
CA PHE A 23 24.24 -8.43 2.11
C PHE A 23 24.05 -9.93 1.90
N GLY A 24 24.39 -10.48 0.73
CA GLY A 24 24.16 -11.89 0.40
C GLY A 24 22.67 -12.27 0.40
N PHE A 25 21.77 -11.27 0.39
CA PHE A 25 20.34 -11.49 0.47
C PHE A 25 19.74 -11.78 -0.90
N ASN A 26 19.35 -13.04 -1.11
CA ASN A 26 18.74 -13.47 -2.36
C ASN A 26 17.22 -13.28 -2.32
N LEU A 27 16.76 -12.16 -2.86
CA LEU A 27 15.34 -11.83 -2.97
C LEU A 27 14.56 -12.88 -3.79
N TYR A 28 15.22 -13.46 -4.80
CA TYR A 28 14.61 -14.46 -5.66
C TYR A 28 14.43 -15.83 -4.98
N GLY A 29 15.14 -16.07 -3.88
CA GLY A 29 14.96 -17.26 -3.05
C GLY A 29 13.59 -17.35 -2.36
N LEU A 30 12.88 -16.20 -2.20
CA LEU A 30 11.52 -16.18 -1.73
C LEU A 30 10.48 -16.67 -2.76
N GLY A 31 10.88 -16.79 -4.05
CA GLY A 31 10.08 -17.40 -5.10
C GLY A 31 8.68 -16.78 -5.25
N LEU A 32 7.68 -17.66 -5.32
CA LEU A 32 6.28 -17.28 -5.55
C LEU A 32 5.70 -16.42 -4.40
N ALA A 33 6.22 -16.57 -3.18
CA ALA A 33 5.77 -15.79 -2.02
C ALA A 33 6.04 -14.29 -2.21
N LEU A 34 7.18 -13.92 -2.79
CA LEU A 34 7.50 -12.52 -3.11
C LEU A 34 6.47 -11.92 -4.06
N VAL A 35 6.07 -12.66 -5.10
CA VAL A 35 5.05 -12.21 -6.05
C VAL A 35 3.71 -12.01 -5.36
N ALA A 36 3.32 -12.93 -4.46
CA ALA A 36 2.08 -12.83 -3.72
C ALA A 36 2.06 -11.60 -2.79
N PHE A 37 3.16 -11.32 -2.07
CA PHE A 37 3.31 -10.12 -1.25
C PHE A 37 3.25 -8.85 -2.09
N PHE A 38 3.96 -8.82 -3.22
CA PHE A 38 3.98 -7.68 -4.12
C PHE A 38 2.59 -7.37 -4.70
N LEU A 39 1.87 -8.38 -5.18
CA LEU A 39 0.51 -8.22 -5.71
C LEU A 39 -0.44 -7.69 -4.62
N ASN A 40 -0.31 -8.17 -3.39
CA ASN A 40 -1.13 -7.71 -2.29
C ASN A 40 -0.89 -6.22 -1.97
N LEU A 41 0.38 -5.79 -1.93
CA LEU A 41 0.73 -4.38 -1.76
C LEU A 41 0.26 -3.51 -2.94
N MET A 42 0.29 -4.03 -4.16
CA MET A 42 -0.25 -3.33 -5.33
C MET A 42 -1.77 -3.11 -5.21
N LEU A 43 -2.52 -4.11 -4.73
CA LEU A 43 -3.97 -3.97 -4.50
C LEU A 43 -4.25 -2.86 -3.48
N THR A 44 -3.52 -2.83 -2.37
CA THR A 44 -3.64 -1.74 -1.38
C THR A 44 -3.35 -0.38 -2.01
N SER A 45 -2.26 -0.27 -2.77
CA SER A 45 -1.86 0.97 -3.43
C SER A 45 -2.91 1.46 -4.43
N TRP A 46 -3.55 0.55 -5.16
CA TRP A 46 -4.63 0.90 -6.08
C TRP A 46 -5.88 1.37 -5.32
N ALA A 47 -6.25 0.71 -4.23
CA ALA A 47 -7.39 1.11 -3.42
C ALA A 47 -7.21 2.53 -2.86
N VAL A 48 -6.05 2.82 -2.28
CA VAL A 48 -5.69 4.15 -1.76
C VAL A 48 -5.62 5.17 -2.91
N GLY A 49 -5.00 4.80 -4.03
CA GLY A 49 -4.87 5.67 -5.21
C GLY A 49 -6.21 6.10 -5.80
N ILE A 50 -7.19 5.19 -5.87
CA ILE A 50 -8.55 5.51 -6.31
C ILE A 50 -9.19 6.55 -5.37
N PHE A 51 -9.09 6.35 -4.05
CA PHE A 51 -9.63 7.29 -3.08
C PHE A 51 -8.97 8.67 -3.19
N VAL A 52 -7.64 8.72 -3.25
CA VAL A 52 -6.86 9.96 -3.39
C VAL A 52 -7.19 10.69 -4.69
N SER A 53 -7.38 9.95 -5.81
CA SER A 53 -7.80 10.55 -7.07
C SER A 53 -9.14 11.29 -6.96
N GLY A 54 -10.10 10.71 -6.22
CA GLY A 54 -11.38 11.37 -5.92
C GLY A 54 -11.20 12.66 -5.09
N LEU A 55 -10.29 12.63 -4.12
CA LEU A 55 -9.97 13.77 -3.27
C LEU A 55 -9.37 14.94 -4.08
N VAL A 56 -8.43 14.62 -4.99
CA VAL A 56 -7.81 15.61 -5.88
C VAL A 56 -8.84 16.20 -6.86
N LEU A 57 -9.71 15.38 -7.43
CA LEU A 57 -10.77 15.85 -8.32
C LEU A 57 -11.75 16.81 -7.63
N ARG A 58 -12.00 16.62 -6.35
CA ARG A 58 -12.90 17.48 -5.58
C ARG A 58 -12.24 18.78 -5.11
N ASN A 59 -11.03 18.69 -4.59
CA ASN A 59 -10.36 19.77 -3.84
C ASN A 59 -9.21 20.43 -4.62
N GLY A 60 -8.93 19.99 -5.85
CA GLY A 60 -7.83 20.50 -6.67
C GLY A 60 -6.45 20.07 -6.17
N LEU A 61 -5.41 20.74 -6.68
CA LEU A 61 -4.00 20.42 -6.38
C LEU A 61 -3.63 20.54 -4.90
N GLY A 62 -4.34 21.33 -4.11
CA GLY A 62 -4.15 21.42 -2.65
C GLY A 62 -4.37 20.09 -1.93
N ALA A 63 -5.16 19.17 -2.49
CA ALA A 63 -5.37 17.84 -1.94
C ALA A 63 -4.17 16.90 -2.11
N GLU A 64 -3.22 17.20 -2.98
CA GLU A 64 -2.00 16.42 -3.14
C GLU A 64 -1.17 16.43 -1.85
N ASN A 65 -1.06 17.57 -1.18
CA ASN A 65 -0.38 17.68 0.11
C ASN A 65 -1.03 16.82 1.20
N LEU A 66 -2.37 16.70 1.19
CA LEU A 66 -3.08 15.79 2.09
C LEU A 66 -2.78 14.33 1.78
N ALA A 67 -2.69 13.96 0.50
CA ALA A 67 -2.32 12.62 0.09
C ALA A 67 -0.92 12.24 0.59
N TRP A 68 0.05 13.13 0.46
CA TRP A 68 1.39 12.93 1.01
C TRP A 68 1.39 12.80 2.53
N SER A 69 0.64 13.64 3.24
CA SER A 69 0.52 13.57 4.69
C SER A 69 -0.06 12.21 5.15
N ILE A 70 -1.07 11.70 4.45
CA ILE A 70 -1.63 10.37 4.70
C ILE A 70 -0.57 9.28 4.49
N MET A 71 0.19 9.35 3.41
CA MET A 71 1.27 8.38 3.13
C MET A 71 2.32 8.36 4.24
N PHE A 72 2.77 9.53 4.72
CA PHE A 72 3.72 9.62 5.83
C PHE A 72 3.16 9.05 7.15
N LEU A 73 1.86 9.21 7.39
CA LEU A 73 1.20 8.63 8.56
C LEU A 73 1.05 7.10 8.44
N PHE A 74 0.78 6.60 7.25
CA PHE A 74 0.65 5.16 6.99
C PHE A 74 1.98 4.42 7.19
N MET A 75 3.11 5.03 6.85
CA MET A 75 4.43 4.41 6.90
C MET A 75 4.77 3.80 8.29
N PRO A 76 4.68 4.54 9.41
CA PRO A 76 4.88 3.94 10.73
C PRO A 76 3.78 2.97 11.13
N LEU A 77 2.52 3.21 10.74
CA LEU A 77 1.40 2.36 11.13
C LEU A 77 1.41 0.99 10.46
N THR A 78 1.93 0.88 9.25
CA THR A 78 2.02 -0.39 8.51
C THR A 78 3.16 -1.29 8.97
N CYS A 79 3.95 -0.87 9.94
CA CYS A 79 5.02 -1.67 10.55
C CYS A 79 6.05 -2.20 9.53
N VAL A 80 6.39 -1.39 8.52
CA VAL A 80 7.36 -1.76 7.47
C VAL A 80 8.73 -2.09 8.04
N TYR A 81 9.21 -1.27 8.99
CA TYR A 81 10.58 -1.34 9.53
C TYR A 81 10.70 -2.12 10.84
N TYR A 82 9.61 -2.36 11.54
CA TYR A 82 9.59 -3.00 12.87
C TYR A 82 8.36 -3.89 13.03
N PRO A 83 8.38 -4.89 13.91
CA PRO A 83 7.23 -5.75 14.16
C PRO A 83 6.11 -4.99 14.89
N VAL A 84 4.86 -5.43 14.69
CA VAL A 84 3.68 -4.82 15.35
C VAL A 84 3.82 -4.79 16.86
N THR A 85 4.52 -5.76 17.44
CA THR A 85 4.75 -5.87 18.89
C THR A 85 5.53 -4.71 19.49
N THR A 86 6.27 -3.94 18.70
CA THR A 86 6.99 -2.73 19.15
C THR A 86 6.08 -1.51 19.31
N LEU A 87 4.89 -1.54 18.70
CA LEU A 87 3.91 -0.49 18.85
C LEU A 87 3.25 -0.54 20.24
N PRO A 88 2.88 0.62 20.81
CA PRO A 88 2.04 0.68 22.00
C PRO A 88 0.77 -0.16 21.81
N ALA A 89 0.29 -0.82 22.89
CA ALA A 89 -0.83 -1.76 22.83
C ALA A 89 -2.12 -1.15 22.21
N TRP A 90 -2.37 0.14 22.43
CA TRP A 90 -3.53 0.83 21.87
C TRP A 90 -3.42 1.07 20.36
N LEU A 91 -2.19 1.07 19.80
CA LEU A 91 -1.95 1.35 18.37
C LEU A 91 -1.90 0.05 17.54
N GLN A 92 -1.63 -1.09 18.17
CA GLN A 92 -1.58 -2.39 17.48
C GLN A 92 -2.87 -2.74 16.73
N PRO A 93 -4.09 -2.53 17.30
CA PRO A 93 -5.32 -2.78 16.55
C PRO A 93 -5.46 -1.89 15.30
N VAL A 94 -4.96 -0.65 15.36
CA VAL A 94 -4.95 0.25 14.20
C VAL A 94 -4.01 -0.26 13.11
N ALA A 95 -2.83 -0.75 13.50
CA ALA A 95 -1.89 -1.37 12.56
C ALA A 95 -2.51 -2.62 11.90
N TRP A 96 -3.14 -3.49 12.67
CA TRP A 96 -3.84 -4.68 12.15
C TRP A 96 -5.08 -4.36 11.30
N ALA A 97 -5.62 -3.16 11.34
CA ALA A 97 -6.68 -2.73 10.43
C ALA A 97 -6.15 -2.41 9.01
N LEU A 98 -4.83 -2.40 8.81
CA LEU A 98 -4.20 -2.04 7.54
C LEU A 98 -3.69 -3.28 6.80
N PRO A 99 -4.09 -3.52 5.52
CA PRO A 99 -3.64 -4.68 4.75
C PRO A 99 -2.10 -4.82 4.65
N PRO A 100 -1.30 -3.76 4.47
CA PRO A 100 0.14 -3.88 4.39
C PRO A 100 0.80 -4.46 5.65
N THR A 101 0.21 -4.26 6.82
CA THR A 101 0.74 -4.81 8.08
C THR A 101 0.83 -6.33 8.03
N TYR A 102 -0.20 -6.98 7.53
CA TYR A 102 -0.23 -8.44 7.36
C TYR A 102 0.83 -8.91 6.35
N VAL A 103 1.02 -8.14 5.28
CA VAL A 103 2.04 -8.45 4.28
C VAL A 103 3.44 -8.37 4.87
N PHE A 104 3.76 -7.29 5.61
CA PHE A 104 5.08 -7.12 6.22
C PHE A 104 5.35 -8.12 7.35
N GLU A 105 4.34 -8.45 8.17
CA GLU A 105 4.48 -9.52 9.16
C GLU A 105 4.63 -10.90 8.50
N GLY A 106 3.90 -11.16 7.42
CA GLY A 106 4.05 -12.38 6.63
C GLY A 106 5.43 -12.49 5.96
N MET A 107 5.97 -11.40 5.43
CA MET A 107 7.34 -11.34 4.91
C MET A 107 8.37 -11.59 6.01
N ARG A 108 8.15 -11.02 7.19
CA ARG A 108 9.05 -11.19 8.36
C ARG A 108 9.06 -12.63 8.84
N ALA A 109 7.89 -13.26 8.96
CA ALA A 109 7.79 -14.67 9.30
C ALA A 109 8.50 -15.58 8.24
N LEU A 110 8.39 -15.24 6.96
CA LEU A 110 9.07 -16.00 5.92
C LEU A 110 10.59 -15.84 5.97
N LEU A 111 11.09 -14.62 6.29
CA LEU A 111 12.52 -14.33 6.34
C LEU A 111 13.21 -14.87 7.60
N ILE A 112 12.53 -14.81 8.75
CA ILE A 112 13.10 -15.18 10.05
C ILE A 112 12.80 -16.63 10.38
N ASP A 113 11.53 -17.06 10.23
CA ASP A 113 11.05 -18.37 10.64
C ASP A 113 11.00 -19.38 9.48
N HIS A 114 11.34 -18.95 8.26
CA HIS A 114 11.23 -19.72 7.01
C HIS A 114 9.85 -20.35 6.80
N THR A 115 8.80 -19.74 7.35
CA THR A 115 7.42 -20.23 7.26
C THR A 115 6.54 -19.26 6.47
N PHE A 116 5.88 -19.77 5.43
CA PHE A 116 4.90 -18.97 4.69
C PHE A 116 3.54 -19.03 5.40
N ARG A 117 3.17 -17.92 6.03
CA ARG A 117 1.91 -17.79 6.75
C ARG A 117 0.77 -17.43 5.80
N ARG A 118 0.02 -18.45 5.40
CA ARG A 118 -1.15 -18.32 4.51
C ARG A 118 -2.30 -17.55 5.16
N ASP A 119 -2.46 -17.69 6.47
CA ASP A 119 -3.45 -16.97 7.27
C ASP A 119 -3.31 -15.45 7.08
N LEU A 120 -2.12 -14.90 7.32
CA LEU A 120 -1.86 -13.47 7.16
C LEU A 120 -2.08 -12.99 5.72
N MET A 121 -1.77 -13.83 4.73
CA MET A 121 -1.99 -13.49 3.33
C MET A 121 -3.48 -13.42 2.98
N LEU A 122 -4.29 -14.34 3.49
CA LEU A 122 -5.74 -14.34 3.26
C LEU A 122 -6.42 -13.17 3.97
N ASP A 123 -6.00 -12.84 5.19
CA ASP A 123 -6.48 -11.68 5.93
C ASP A 123 -6.15 -10.38 5.20
N ALA A 124 -4.92 -10.26 4.66
CA ALA A 124 -4.52 -9.14 3.84
C ALA A 124 -5.37 -9.00 2.57
N LEU A 125 -5.68 -10.11 1.89
CA LEU A 125 -6.54 -10.10 0.70
C LEU A 125 -7.99 -9.69 1.05
N GLY A 126 -8.53 -10.21 2.14
CA GLY A 126 -9.87 -9.85 2.63
C GLY A 126 -9.96 -8.35 2.96
N LEU A 127 -8.98 -7.82 3.69
CA LEU A 127 -8.89 -6.39 3.96
C LEU A 127 -8.69 -5.54 2.70
N ASN A 128 -7.87 -6.01 1.75
CA ASN A 128 -7.71 -5.32 0.48
C ASN A 128 -9.01 -5.22 -0.32
N ALA A 129 -9.83 -6.27 -0.33
CA ALA A 129 -11.15 -6.21 -0.95
C ALA A 129 -12.05 -5.16 -0.29
N LEU A 130 -12.01 -5.06 1.05
CA LEU A 130 -12.74 -4.05 1.80
C LEU A 130 -12.22 -2.63 1.49
N PHE A 131 -10.90 -2.45 1.47
CA PHE A 131 -10.27 -1.17 1.14
C PHE A 131 -10.57 -0.74 -0.29
N PHE A 132 -10.59 -1.68 -1.23
CA PHE A 132 -10.92 -1.42 -2.62
C PHE A 132 -12.38 -0.99 -2.78
N ALA A 133 -13.30 -1.67 -2.10
CA ALA A 133 -14.72 -1.29 -2.08
C ALA A 133 -14.91 0.10 -1.43
N ALA A 134 -14.29 0.35 -0.29
CA ALA A 134 -14.34 1.64 0.40
C ALA A 134 -13.71 2.77 -0.43
N GLY A 135 -12.56 2.52 -1.05
CA GLY A 135 -11.88 3.48 -1.93
C GLY A 135 -12.72 3.84 -3.15
N THR A 136 -13.32 2.85 -3.80
CA THR A 136 -14.21 3.06 -4.95
C THR A 136 -15.46 3.82 -4.54
N PHE A 137 -16.10 3.45 -3.43
CA PHE A 137 -17.27 4.15 -2.91
C PHE A 137 -16.96 5.61 -2.54
N GLY A 138 -15.82 5.83 -1.87
CA GLY A 138 -15.31 7.16 -1.55
C GLY A 138 -15.07 8.00 -2.81
N PHE A 139 -14.40 7.42 -3.81
CA PHE A 139 -14.18 8.06 -5.10
C PHE A 139 -15.49 8.49 -5.77
N LEU A 140 -16.47 7.59 -5.86
CA LEU A 140 -17.77 7.90 -6.50
C LEU A 140 -18.51 9.03 -5.76
N LYS A 141 -18.49 9.06 -4.44
CA LYS A 141 -19.08 10.16 -3.64
C LYS A 141 -18.36 11.48 -3.88
N LEU A 142 -17.03 11.46 -3.87
CA LEU A 142 -16.21 12.65 -4.11
C LEU A 142 -16.41 13.18 -5.53
N LEU A 143 -16.47 12.29 -6.53
CA LEU A 143 -16.75 12.64 -7.91
C LEU A 143 -18.14 13.27 -8.10
N GLN A 144 -19.16 12.71 -7.44
CA GLN A 144 -20.52 13.31 -7.46
C GLN A 144 -20.51 14.69 -6.80
N SER A 145 -19.79 14.87 -5.70
CA SER A 145 -19.64 16.17 -5.03
C SER A 145 -18.90 17.17 -5.92
N ALA A 146 -17.82 16.75 -6.59
CA ALA A 146 -17.07 17.58 -7.53
C ALA A 146 -17.94 18.05 -8.72
N ARG A 147 -18.76 17.14 -9.27
CA ARG A 147 -19.72 17.47 -10.35
C ARG A 147 -20.75 18.51 -9.90
N ARG A 148 -21.30 18.36 -8.68
CA ARG A 148 -22.31 19.29 -8.15
C ARG A 148 -21.75 20.69 -7.89
N ASN A 149 -20.49 20.76 -7.46
CA ASN A 149 -19.84 22.03 -7.10
C ASN A 149 -19.10 22.69 -8.28
N GLY A 150 -19.14 22.10 -9.50
CA GLY A 150 -18.47 22.63 -10.68
C GLY A 150 -16.93 22.59 -10.62
N SER A 151 -16.33 21.94 -9.60
CA SER A 151 -14.88 21.95 -9.40
C SER A 151 -14.08 21.20 -10.47
N LEU A 152 -14.74 20.41 -11.32
CA LEU A 152 -14.09 19.73 -12.47
C LEU A 152 -13.60 20.69 -13.55
N MET A 153 -14.09 21.95 -13.57
CA MET A 153 -13.66 22.97 -14.53
C MET A 153 -12.46 23.80 -14.07
N GLN A 154 -12.04 23.67 -12.81
CA GLN A 154 -10.96 24.47 -12.21
C GLN A 154 -9.60 23.80 -12.24
N THR A 155 -9.46 22.66 -12.91
CA THR A 155 -8.19 21.90 -13.00
C THR A 155 -7.20 22.47 -14.03
N GLY A 156 -7.36 23.68 -14.50
CA GLY A 156 -6.57 24.29 -15.56
C GLY A 156 -5.92 25.65 -15.26
N GLU A 157 -5.96 26.16 -14.01
CA GLU A 157 -5.25 27.40 -13.63
C GLU A 157 -4.30 27.18 -12.46
#